data_36cb8bbf341c2e53e00498e6e4d86d08
#
_entry.id   36cb8bbf341c2e53e00498e6e4d86d08
#
_cell.length_a   1.000
_cell.length_b   1.000
_cell.length_c   1.000
_cell.angle_alpha   90.00
_cell.angle_beta   90.00
_cell.angle_gamma   90.00
#
_symmetry.space_group_name_H-M   'P 1'
#
loop_
_entity.id
_entity.type
_entity.pdbx_description
1 polymer ?
#
loop_
_entity_poly.entity_id
_entity_poly.type
_entity_poly.pdbx_seq_one_letter_code
_entity_poly.pdbx_strand_id
1 'polypeptide(L)'
;MKRFLFIIMLVFIVVMIWVSVHDKEDNQSIPEKFEKAMRLTRMETYHDDDYDYTVRYPSFFEQTDDSLMAKGCCRFSFWQDSTEIVQSTFVEQNADSLTLEQAMTKYASELYATQQQKGDSSFILSGHIHADDGRMTSRRYYAKFVQHRKLWFVQSLTYPEDCEKAVQRLIQEINDWKVW
;
A
#
# COMPACT_ATOMS: atom_id res chain seq x y z
N MET A 1 -43.84 26.71 -29.41
CA MET A 1 -43.91 26.51 -27.98
C MET A 1 -43.57 25.07 -27.55
N LYS A 2 -44.23 24.01 -28.04
CA LYS A 2 -43.97 22.62 -27.61
C LYS A 2 -42.50 22.15 -27.78
N ARG A 3 -41.85 22.50 -28.91
CA ARG A 3 -40.43 22.12 -29.17
C ARG A 3 -39.45 22.84 -28.23
N PHE A 4 -39.72 24.07 -27.86
CA PHE A 4 -38.90 24.84 -26.92
C PHE A 4 -38.97 24.27 -25.48
N LEU A 5 -40.18 23.88 -25.06
CA LEU A 5 -40.39 23.23 -23.76
C LEU A 5 -39.68 21.89 -23.67
N PHE A 6 -39.67 21.12 -24.78
CA PHE A 6 -38.96 19.83 -24.83
C PHE A 6 -37.45 20.00 -24.71
N ILE A 7 -36.87 21.03 -25.35
CA ILE A 7 -35.44 21.34 -25.25
C ILE A 7 -35.07 21.73 -23.80
N ILE A 8 -35.88 22.58 -23.15
CA ILE A 8 -35.65 22.97 -21.75
C ILE A 8 -35.69 21.73 -20.82
N MET A 9 -36.66 20.83 -21.03
CA MET A 9 -36.76 19.60 -20.23
C MET A 9 -35.55 18.69 -20.43
N LEU A 10 -35.03 18.58 -21.66
CA LEU A 10 -33.83 17.78 -21.95
C LEU A 10 -32.57 18.34 -21.28
N VAL A 11 -32.40 19.68 -21.34
CA VAL A 11 -31.31 20.36 -20.65
C VAL A 11 -31.41 20.16 -19.14
N PHE A 12 -32.61 20.28 -18.57
CA PHE A 12 -32.81 20.05 -17.13
C PHE A 12 -32.47 18.62 -16.70
N ILE A 13 -32.88 17.61 -17.51
CA ILE A 13 -32.51 16.20 -17.23
C ILE A 13 -30.99 16.01 -17.29
N VAL A 14 -30.30 16.59 -18.27
CA VAL A 14 -28.83 16.49 -18.38
C VAL A 14 -28.15 17.14 -17.16
N VAL A 15 -28.63 18.33 -16.75
CA VAL A 15 -28.10 19.01 -15.55
C VAL A 15 -28.35 18.20 -14.28
N MET A 16 -29.54 17.61 -14.10
CA MET A 16 -29.87 16.77 -12.95
C MET A 16 -29.01 15.50 -12.91
N ILE A 17 -28.77 14.86 -14.07
CA ILE A 17 -27.86 13.71 -14.16
C ILE A 17 -26.45 14.14 -13.80
N TRP A 18 -25.97 15.28 -14.34
CA TRP A 18 -24.64 15.80 -14.07
C TRP A 18 -24.44 16.12 -12.57
N VAL A 19 -25.40 16.82 -11.94
CA VAL A 19 -25.38 17.10 -10.49
C VAL A 19 -25.40 15.80 -9.69
N SER A 20 -26.29 14.86 -10.03
CA SER A 20 -26.38 13.57 -9.30
C SER A 20 -25.12 12.71 -9.41
N VAL A 21 -24.37 12.80 -10.51
CA VAL A 21 -23.09 12.11 -10.68
C VAL A 21 -22.00 12.81 -9.85
N HIS A 22 -21.99 14.15 -9.89
CA HIS A 22 -20.98 14.95 -9.13
C HIS A 22 -21.16 14.80 -7.61
N ASP A 23 -22.41 14.89 -7.12
CA ASP A 23 -22.72 14.69 -5.69
C ASP A 23 -22.33 13.28 -5.20
N LYS A 24 -22.41 12.26 -6.07
CA LYS A 24 -21.95 10.90 -5.72
C LYS A 24 -20.44 10.77 -5.63
N GLU A 25 -19.68 11.51 -6.43
CA GLU A 25 -18.22 11.51 -6.38
C GLU A 25 -17.72 12.26 -5.14
N ASP A 26 -18.34 13.37 -4.76
CA ASP A 26 -17.97 14.16 -3.59
C ASP A 26 -18.28 13.43 -2.27
N ASN A 27 -19.31 12.58 -2.24
CA ASN A 27 -19.72 11.81 -1.07
C ASN A 27 -19.05 10.43 -0.92
N GLN A 28 -18.12 10.05 -1.83
CA GLN A 28 -17.40 8.80 -1.68
C GLN A 28 -16.42 8.87 -0.50
N SER A 29 -16.38 7.79 0.28
CA SER A 29 -15.35 7.63 1.32
C SER A 29 -13.94 7.52 0.71
N ILE A 30 -12.91 7.83 1.51
CA ILE A 30 -11.52 7.72 1.05
C ILE A 30 -11.17 6.30 0.59
N PRO A 31 -11.54 5.21 1.31
CA PRO A 31 -11.34 3.86 0.83
C PRO A 31 -11.96 3.59 -0.56
N GLU A 32 -13.17 4.10 -0.83
CA GLU A 32 -13.82 3.93 -2.13
C GLU A 32 -13.10 4.71 -3.25
N LYS A 33 -12.69 5.95 -2.97
CA LYS A 33 -11.89 6.77 -3.90
C LYS A 33 -10.55 6.08 -4.21
N PHE A 34 -9.89 5.56 -3.18
CA PHE A 34 -8.64 4.82 -3.33
C PHE A 34 -8.83 3.53 -4.14
N GLU A 35 -9.86 2.74 -3.85
CA GLU A 35 -10.18 1.52 -4.60
C GLU A 35 -10.43 1.83 -6.09
N LYS A 36 -11.19 2.90 -6.38
CA LYS A 36 -11.44 3.37 -7.76
C LYS A 36 -10.12 3.78 -8.44
N ALA A 37 -9.27 4.54 -7.76
CA ALA A 37 -7.95 4.91 -8.26
C ALA A 37 -7.08 3.68 -8.55
N MET A 38 -7.04 2.71 -7.65
CA MET A 38 -6.29 1.47 -7.81
C MET A 38 -6.76 0.61 -9.00
N ARG A 39 -8.05 0.63 -9.34
CA ARG A 39 -8.56 -0.10 -10.52
C ARG A 39 -8.10 0.52 -11.85
N LEU A 40 -7.90 1.82 -11.88
CA LEU A 40 -7.58 2.57 -13.10
C LEU A 40 -6.09 2.84 -13.25
N THR A 41 -5.33 2.71 -12.16
CA THR A 41 -3.92 3.09 -12.13
C THR A 41 -3.04 2.12 -12.89
N ARG A 42 -2.00 2.68 -13.50
CA ARG A 42 -0.86 1.94 -13.98
C ARG A 42 0.11 1.70 -12.81
N MET A 43 0.71 0.51 -12.74
CA MET A 43 1.82 0.25 -11.84
C MET A 43 3.11 0.71 -12.50
N GLU A 44 3.90 1.47 -11.78
CA GLU A 44 5.26 1.87 -12.14
C GLU A 44 6.27 0.95 -11.45
N THR A 45 7.51 1.00 -11.90
CA THR A 45 8.58 0.16 -11.36
C THR A 45 9.73 1.06 -10.91
N TYR A 46 10.10 0.94 -9.66
CA TYR A 46 11.31 1.47 -9.09
C TYR A 46 12.41 0.40 -9.14
N HIS A 47 13.64 0.80 -9.43
CA HIS A 47 14.82 -0.07 -9.38
C HIS A 47 15.84 0.54 -8.43
N ASP A 48 16.34 -0.26 -7.49
CA ASP A 48 17.42 0.12 -6.59
C ASP A 48 18.74 -0.41 -7.15
N ASP A 49 19.65 0.52 -7.51
CA ASP A 49 20.94 0.20 -8.13
C ASP A 49 21.96 -0.36 -7.13
N ASP A 50 21.82 -0.08 -5.84
CA ASP A 50 22.78 -0.52 -4.80
C ASP A 50 22.61 -2.03 -4.48
N TYR A 51 21.36 -2.52 -4.48
CA TYR A 51 21.01 -3.89 -4.09
C TYR A 51 20.32 -4.69 -5.19
N ASP A 52 20.15 -4.12 -6.38
CA ASP A 52 19.59 -4.77 -7.58
C ASP A 52 18.21 -5.42 -7.33
N TYR A 53 17.28 -4.67 -6.71
CA TYR A 53 15.91 -5.10 -6.58
C TYR A 53 14.93 -4.14 -7.24
N THR A 54 13.74 -4.63 -7.55
CA THR A 54 12.67 -3.81 -8.12
C THR A 54 11.42 -3.84 -7.25
N VAL A 55 10.68 -2.72 -7.24
CA VAL A 55 9.40 -2.57 -6.56
C VAL A 55 8.38 -2.00 -7.51
N ARG A 56 7.18 -2.59 -7.54
CA ARG A 56 6.04 -2.04 -8.29
C ARG A 56 5.16 -1.23 -7.36
N TYR A 57 4.80 -0.04 -7.80
CA TYR A 57 3.97 0.88 -7.04
C TYR A 57 2.94 1.61 -7.94
N PRO A 58 1.81 2.09 -7.40
CA PRO A 58 0.81 2.82 -8.18
C PRO A 58 1.34 4.18 -8.67
N SER A 59 1.08 4.54 -9.93
CA SER A 59 1.58 5.80 -10.51
C SER A 59 1.07 7.07 -9.83
N PHE A 60 0.06 6.99 -8.99
CA PHE A 60 -0.45 8.13 -8.20
C PHE A 60 0.15 8.21 -6.78
N PHE A 61 1.05 7.29 -6.41
CA PHE A 61 1.82 7.41 -5.17
C PHE A 61 2.97 8.38 -5.37
N GLU A 62 3.24 9.17 -4.35
CA GLU A 62 4.41 10.04 -4.31
C GLU A 62 5.62 9.26 -3.81
N GLN A 63 6.69 9.29 -4.58
CA GLN A 63 7.98 8.73 -4.15
C GLN A 63 8.68 9.73 -3.23
N THR A 64 9.18 9.27 -2.10
CA THR A 64 10.11 10.04 -1.28
C THR A 64 11.44 10.14 -2.00
N ASP A 65 12.07 11.32 -2.00
CA ASP A 65 13.37 11.56 -2.65
C ASP A 65 14.42 10.61 -2.06
N ASP A 66 15.14 9.90 -2.93
CA ASP A 66 16.16 8.92 -2.55
C ASP A 66 17.29 9.54 -1.72
N SER A 67 17.57 10.86 -1.92
CA SER A 67 18.56 11.58 -1.12
C SER A 67 18.19 11.70 0.37
N LEU A 68 16.92 11.50 0.71
CA LEU A 68 16.41 11.52 2.08
C LEU A 68 16.32 10.11 2.69
N MET A 69 16.60 9.07 1.87
CA MET A 69 16.49 7.67 2.29
C MET A 69 17.87 7.07 2.54
N ALA A 70 17.91 6.08 3.40
CA ALA A 70 19.10 5.25 3.55
C ALA A 70 19.28 4.36 2.30
N LYS A 71 20.52 3.93 2.03
CA LYS A 71 20.81 3.00 0.93
C LYS A 71 19.99 1.72 1.04
N GLY A 72 19.41 1.29 -0.08
CA GLY A 72 18.53 0.13 -0.14
C GLY A 72 17.13 0.37 0.43
N CYS A 73 16.76 1.65 0.65
CA CYS A 73 15.44 2.02 1.12
C CYS A 73 14.70 2.82 0.05
N CYS A 74 13.42 2.52 -0.14
CA CYS A 74 12.51 3.36 -0.93
C CYS A 74 11.15 3.45 -0.23
N ARG A 75 10.44 4.55 -0.48
CA ARG A 75 9.13 4.81 0.11
C ARG A 75 8.22 5.48 -0.91
N PHE A 76 7.01 4.96 -1.03
CA PHE A 76 5.93 5.49 -1.85
C PHE A 76 4.72 5.70 -0.97
N SER A 77 4.08 6.85 -1.08
CA SER A 77 2.95 7.18 -0.22
C SER A 77 1.79 7.78 -1.02
N PHE A 78 0.60 7.45 -0.57
CA PHE A 78 -0.63 8.13 -0.93
C PHE A 78 -1.12 8.87 0.31
N TRP A 79 -1.43 10.16 0.12
CA TRP A 79 -1.95 11.00 1.18
C TRP A 79 -3.21 11.72 0.71
N GLN A 80 -4.30 11.56 1.44
CA GLN A 80 -5.53 12.31 1.21
C GLN A 80 -6.24 12.56 2.54
N ASP A 81 -6.53 13.82 2.85
CA ASP A 81 -7.10 14.28 4.13
C ASP A 81 -6.27 13.78 5.32
N SER A 82 -6.82 12.89 6.16
CA SER A 82 -6.12 12.25 7.28
C SER A 82 -5.67 10.81 6.99
N THR A 83 -5.87 10.35 5.76
CA THR A 83 -5.56 8.98 5.34
C THR A 83 -4.20 8.92 4.67
N GLU A 84 -3.30 8.11 5.21
CA GLU A 84 -2.00 7.81 4.64
C GLU A 84 -1.88 6.30 4.38
N ILE A 85 -1.51 5.93 3.15
CA ILE A 85 -1.15 4.57 2.77
C ILE A 85 0.29 4.60 2.29
N VAL A 86 1.15 3.77 2.90
CA VAL A 86 2.59 3.78 2.63
C VAL A 86 3.05 2.40 2.22
N GLN A 87 3.72 2.33 1.09
CA GLN A 87 4.50 1.19 0.64
C GLN A 87 5.98 1.52 0.80
N SER A 88 6.74 0.71 1.51
CA SER A 88 8.17 0.93 1.70
C SER A 88 8.94 -0.37 1.55
N THR A 89 10.20 -0.23 1.14
CA THR A 89 11.15 -1.34 1.06
C THR A 89 12.44 -0.92 1.73
N PHE A 90 13.07 -1.83 2.42
CA PHE A 90 14.39 -1.63 2.99
C PHE A 90 15.20 -2.93 2.96
N VAL A 91 16.52 -2.76 2.99
CA VAL A 91 17.48 -3.87 3.04
C VAL A 91 18.27 -3.76 4.33
N GLU A 92 18.34 -4.87 5.06
CA GLU A 92 19.12 -4.95 6.29
C GLU A 92 20.03 -6.17 6.32
N GLN A 93 21.11 -6.09 7.08
CA GLN A 93 22.02 -7.22 7.25
C GLN A 93 21.45 -8.23 8.26
N ASN A 94 21.51 -9.51 7.92
CA ASN A 94 21.31 -10.60 8.87
C ASN A 94 22.57 -10.78 9.76
N ALA A 95 22.86 -9.76 10.58
CA ALA A 95 24.07 -9.72 11.41
C ALA A 95 24.11 -10.88 12.41
N ASP A 96 22.97 -11.28 12.95
CA ASP A 96 22.84 -12.37 13.92
C ASP A 96 22.84 -13.76 13.25
N SER A 97 22.94 -13.81 11.92
CA SER A 97 22.87 -15.06 11.14
C SER A 97 21.63 -15.91 11.44
N LEU A 98 20.50 -15.25 11.66
CA LEU A 98 19.23 -15.91 11.98
C LEU A 98 18.77 -16.79 10.80
N THR A 99 18.27 -17.97 11.15
CA THR A 99 17.52 -18.79 10.20
C THR A 99 16.18 -18.14 9.89
N LEU A 100 15.53 -18.57 8.81
CA LEU A 100 14.20 -18.08 8.42
C LEU A 100 13.18 -18.17 9.58
N GLU A 101 13.17 -19.28 10.31
CA GLU A 101 12.27 -19.49 11.45
C GLU A 101 12.58 -18.59 12.64
N GLN A 102 13.86 -18.46 12.97
CA GLN A 102 14.30 -17.58 14.06
C GLN A 102 13.95 -16.11 13.76
N ALA A 103 14.20 -15.66 12.52
CA ALA A 103 13.85 -14.33 12.08
C ALA A 103 12.34 -14.12 12.10
N MET A 104 11.55 -15.05 11.55
CA MET A 104 10.10 -14.97 11.57
C MET A 104 9.56 -14.87 13.00
N THR A 105 10.06 -15.68 13.93
CA THR A 105 9.64 -15.63 15.35
C THR A 105 10.02 -14.32 16.01
N LYS A 106 11.26 -13.83 15.79
CA LYS A 106 11.75 -12.55 16.31
C LYS A 106 10.88 -11.40 15.82
N TYR A 107 10.77 -11.22 14.50
CA TYR A 107 9.99 -10.11 13.91
C TYR A 107 8.49 -10.22 14.19
N ALA A 108 7.93 -11.43 14.27
CA ALA A 108 6.54 -11.60 14.65
C ALA A 108 6.26 -11.10 16.07
N SER A 109 7.20 -11.33 17.00
CA SER A 109 7.10 -10.82 18.37
C SER A 109 7.27 -9.30 18.42
N GLU A 110 8.29 -8.76 17.73
CA GLU A 110 8.59 -7.33 17.71
C GLU A 110 7.48 -6.49 17.05
N LEU A 111 6.85 -7.03 16.00
CA LEU A 111 5.79 -6.36 15.25
C LEU A 111 4.38 -6.71 15.75
N TYR A 112 4.25 -7.52 16.80
CA TYR A 112 2.95 -8.01 17.31
C TYR A 112 2.10 -8.65 16.20
N ALA A 113 2.73 -9.49 15.36
CA ALA A 113 2.07 -10.10 14.22
C ALA A 113 0.92 -11.01 14.63
N THR A 114 -0.26 -10.77 14.06
CA THR A 114 -1.45 -11.61 14.29
C THR A 114 -1.58 -12.73 13.26
N GLN A 115 -0.93 -12.57 12.09
CA GLN A 115 -0.88 -13.58 11.05
C GLN A 115 0.57 -13.77 10.58
N GLN A 116 0.94 -15.02 10.31
CA GLN A 116 2.26 -15.41 9.86
C GLN A 116 2.13 -16.46 8.76
N GLN A 117 2.89 -16.29 7.68
CA GLN A 117 2.96 -17.25 6.60
C GLN A 117 4.42 -17.48 6.21
N LYS A 118 4.86 -18.74 6.22
CA LYS A 118 6.22 -19.12 5.85
C LYS A 118 6.26 -19.66 4.42
N GLY A 119 7.23 -19.19 3.63
CA GLY A 119 7.63 -19.74 2.33
C GLY A 119 9.00 -20.41 2.42
N ASP A 120 9.59 -20.73 1.25
CA ASP A 120 10.90 -21.41 1.18
C ASP A 120 12.07 -20.49 1.60
N SER A 121 12.11 -19.25 1.10
CA SER A 121 13.14 -18.25 1.38
C SER A 121 12.55 -16.93 1.89
N SER A 122 11.30 -16.93 2.29
CA SER A 122 10.58 -15.74 2.72
C SER A 122 9.53 -16.05 3.76
N PHE A 123 9.10 -15.03 4.47
CA PHE A 123 7.90 -15.08 5.31
C PHE A 123 7.13 -13.78 5.23
N ILE A 124 5.85 -13.86 5.58
CA ILE A 124 4.93 -12.72 5.62
C ILE A 124 4.42 -12.57 7.04
N LEU A 125 4.38 -11.33 7.50
CA LEU A 125 3.79 -10.94 8.77
C LEU A 125 2.73 -9.88 8.52
N SER A 126 1.60 -9.97 9.22
CA SER A 126 0.62 -8.90 9.24
C SER A 126 -0.04 -8.75 10.61
N GLY A 127 -0.52 -7.55 10.88
CA GLY A 127 -1.12 -7.22 12.16
C GLY A 127 -1.51 -5.75 12.24
N HIS A 128 -1.82 -5.32 13.46
CA HIS A 128 -2.02 -3.92 13.77
C HIS A 128 -0.70 -3.25 14.15
N ILE A 129 -0.56 -1.98 13.82
CA ILE A 129 0.52 -1.15 14.32
C ILE A 129 0.21 -0.78 15.77
N HIS A 130 1.20 -0.91 16.63
CA HIS A 130 1.11 -0.50 18.03
C HIS A 130 1.83 0.82 18.23
N ALA A 131 1.27 1.69 19.05
CA ALA A 131 1.91 2.91 19.48
C ALA A 131 3.03 2.59 20.49
N ASP A 132 3.91 3.57 20.79
CA ASP A 132 5.05 3.39 21.72
C ASP A 132 4.62 2.95 23.13
N ASP A 133 3.39 3.25 23.52
CA ASP A 133 2.82 2.81 24.80
C ASP A 133 2.17 1.40 24.74
N GLY A 134 2.35 0.69 23.62
CA GLY A 134 1.83 -0.66 23.39
C GLY A 134 0.36 -0.72 22.99
N ARG A 135 -0.35 0.42 22.88
CA ARG A 135 -1.74 0.43 22.45
C ARG A 135 -1.85 0.10 20.96
N MET A 136 -2.78 -0.77 20.63
CA MET A 136 -3.15 -1.07 19.26
C MET A 136 -3.77 0.17 18.60
N THR A 137 -3.31 0.50 17.40
CA THR A 137 -3.88 1.59 16.58
C THR A 137 -4.90 1.06 15.59
N SER A 138 -5.64 1.96 14.92
CA SER A 138 -6.50 1.63 13.78
C SER A 138 -5.74 1.46 12.46
N ARG A 139 -4.42 1.39 12.51
CA ARG A 139 -3.57 1.14 11.34
C ARG A 139 -3.10 -0.31 11.32
N ARG A 140 -3.04 -0.85 10.12
CA ARG A 140 -2.53 -2.21 9.88
C ARG A 140 -1.24 -2.17 9.07
N TYR A 141 -0.50 -3.24 9.16
CA TYR A 141 0.64 -3.48 8.30
C TYR A 141 0.55 -4.86 7.64
N TYR A 142 1.20 -4.97 6.50
CA TYR A 142 1.46 -6.20 5.77
C TYR A 142 2.90 -6.17 5.27
N ALA A 143 3.74 -7.12 5.66
CA ALA A 143 5.16 -7.11 5.35
C ALA A 143 5.65 -8.47 4.89
N LYS A 144 6.40 -8.50 3.79
CA LYS A 144 7.11 -9.66 3.27
C LYS A 144 8.60 -9.50 3.49
N PHE A 145 9.19 -10.50 4.10
CA PHE A 145 10.62 -10.62 4.35
C PHE A 145 11.20 -11.69 3.42
N VAL A 146 12.20 -11.33 2.63
CA VAL A 146 12.88 -12.25 1.72
C VAL A 146 14.34 -12.33 2.11
N GLN A 147 14.82 -13.55 2.41
CA GLN A 147 16.21 -13.79 2.75
C GLN A 147 17.02 -14.08 1.48
N HIS A 148 18.08 -13.31 1.27
CA HIS A 148 19.08 -13.64 0.24
C HIS A 148 20.48 -13.42 0.78
N ARG A 149 21.30 -14.48 0.74
CA ARG A 149 22.65 -14.48 1.34
C ARG A 149 22.62 -14.07 2.83
N LYS A 150 23.25 -12.95 3.14
CA LYS A 150 23.28 -12.38 4.52
C LYS A 150 22.42 -11.11 4.64
N LEU A 151 21.43 -10.97 3.77
CA LEU A 151 20.56 -9.80 3.73
C LEU A 151 19.09 -10.22 3.88
N TRP A 152 18.33 -9.37 4.52
CA TRP A 152 16.90 -9.36 4.52
C TRP A 152 16.43 -8.22 3.62
N PHE A 153 15.58 -8.53 2.65
CA PHE A 153 14.84 -7.58 1.85
C PHE A 153 13.42 -7.55 2.39
N VAL A 154 12.96 -6.40 2.80
CA VAL A 154 11.65 -6.26 3.43
C VAL A 154 10.83 -5.28 2.62
N GLN A 155 9.68 -5.74 2.11
CA GLN A 155 8.68 -4.88 1.51
C GLN A 155 7.45 -4.84 2.41
N SER A 156 7.01 -3.65 2.76
CA SER A 156 5.90 -3.44 3.69
C SER A 156 4.87 -2.46 3.13
N LEU A 157 3.63 -2.65 3.57
CA LEU A 157 2.50 -1.77 3.33
C LEU A 157 1.89 -1.41 4.68
N THR A 158 1.67 -0.13 4.94
CA THR A 158 0.92 0.35 6.10
C THR A 158 -0.29 1.15 5.66
N TYR A 159 -1.43 0.91 6.28
CA TYR A 159 -2.71 1.48 5.86
C TYR A 159 -3.71 1.54 7.01
N PRO A 160 -4.71 2.44 6.97
CA PRO A 160 -5.84 2.41 7.89
C PRO A 160 -6.69 1.15 7.71
N GLU A 161 -7.24 0.62 8.79
CA GLU A 161 -7.99 -0.65 8.79
C GLU A 161 -9.21 -0.63 7.84
N ASP A 162 -9.87 0.51 7.70
CA ASP A 162 -11.01 0.70 6.79
C ASP A 162 -10.62 0.62 5.30
N CYS A 163 -9.32 0.78 4.98
CA CYS A 163 -8.77 0.62 3.64
C CYS A 163 -8.39 -0.84 3.28
N GLU A 164 -8.57 -1.82 4.16
CA GLU A 164 -8.09 -3.21 3.95
C GLU A 164 -8.56 -3.82 2.63
N LYS A 165 -9.82 -3.59 2.23
CA LYS A 165 -10.33 -4.08 0.95
C LYS A 165 -9.72 -3.35 -0.24
N ALA A 166 -9.51 -2.05 -0.10
CA ALA A 166 -9.02 -1.19 -1.17
C ALA A 166 -7.54 -1.45 -1.51
N VAL A 167 -6.74 -1.92 -0.53
CA VAL A 167 -5.30 -2.20 -0.70
C VAL A 167 -4.98 -3.62 -1.19
N GLN A 168 -5.98 -4.47 -1.46
CA GLN A 168 -5.76 -5.89 -1.81
C GLN A 168 -4.84 -6.09 -3.03
N ARG A 169 -4.89 -5.20 -4.02
CA ARG A 169 -3.98 -5.26 -5.17
C ARG A 169 -2.52 -5.01 -4.75
N LEU A 170 -2.27 -4.10 -3.81
CA LEU A 170 -0.91 -3.86 -3.28
C LEU A 170 -0.42 -5.05 -2.46
N ILE A 171 -1.28 -5.67 -1.67
CA ILE A 171 -0.97 -6.90 -0.93
C ILE A 171 -0.58 -8.01 -1.92
N GLN A 172 -1.30 -8.14 -3.04
CA GLN A 172 -0.96 -9.13 -4.07
C GLN A 172 0.40 -8.83 -4.73
N GLU A 173 0.71 -7.57 -5.05
CA GLU A 173 2.02 -7.17 -5.57
C GLU A 173 3.16 -7.53 -4.59
N ILE A 174 2.95 -7.33 -3.29
CA ILE A 174 3.91 -7.73 -2.25
C ILE A 174 4.04 -9.25 -2.16
N ASN A 175 2.95 -10.00 -2.26
CA ASN A 175 2.99 -11.46 -2.28
C ASN A 175 3.79 -12.00 -3.46
N ASP A 176 3.61 -11.40 -4.63
CA ASP A 176 4.26 -11.82 -5.86
C ASP A 176 5.69 -11.25 -5.99
N TRP A 177 6.06 -10.32 -5.11
CA TRP A 177 7.37 -9.68 -5.14
C TRP A 177 8.51 -10.70 -5.00
N LYS A 178 9.46 -10.59 -5.92
CA LYS A 178 10.70 -11.35 -5.96
C LYS A 178 11.86 -10.38 -6.03
N VAL A 179 12.92 -10.67 -5.33
CA VAL A 179 14.09 -9.80 -5.29
C VAL A 179 15.01 -10.07 -6.50
N TRP A 180 14.96 -11.27 -7.10
CA TRP A 180 15.69 -11.73 -8.31
C TRP A 180 14.90 -12.82 -9.06
#